data_a88b23027837a9de4140d3b8010eea76
#
_entry.id   a88b23027837a9de4140d3b8010eea76
#
_cell.length_a   1.000
_cell.length_b   1.000
_cell.length_c   1.000
_cell.angle_alpha   90.00
_cell.angle_beta   90.00
_cell.angle_gamma   90.00
#
_symmetry.space_group_name_H-M   'P 1'
#
loop_
_entity.id
_entity.type
_entity.pdbx_description
1 polymer ?
#
loop_
_entity_poly.entity_id
_entity_poly.type
_entity_poly.pdbx_seq_one_letter_code
_entity_poly.pdbx_strand_id
1 'polypeptide(L)'
;MKKSFATLAMLFMMSYTYACTNFIATKGATKDGSVLVTYNADDYGLFTNLCHYPAGSHAKDARREIIDYDTHESHGYIPEAQVTYNVIGNINEYQVSIGETTYGGREEMVDKNGIIDYGSLMYLGLQRSKTAREAIKVMTTLAETYGYNSEGETFTIADPNEVWLLEMQGCGGDKKQKVVWVAVRIPDGMISAHANQSRIGQFSTYPTEVITSKNCISFARSKGWFTGKDKDFNWKMVYAKPDFGGRRWCDARVWSYFNHFKDMSRWLPWALG
;
A
#
# COMPACT_ATOMS: atom_id res chain seq x y z
N MET A 1 -27.77 9.45 37.72
CA MET A 1 -28.01 9.03 36.32
C MET A 1 -27.23 9.79 35.23
N LYS A 2 -26.97 11.11 35.35
CA LYS A 2 -26.22 11.87 34.32
C LYS A 2 -24.71 11.54 34.20
N LYS A 3 -24.06 11.05 35.25
CA LYS A 3 -22.63 10.70 35.24
C LYS A 3 -22.34 9.35 34.55
N SER A 4 -23.28 8.41 34.59
CA SER A 4 -23.12 7.10 33.94
C SER A 4 -23.24 7.16 32.41
N PHE A 5 -23.97 8.14 31.88
CA PHE A 5 -24.11 8.32 30.41
C PHE A 5 -22.82 8.90 29.77
N ALA A 6 -22.12 9.78 30.48
CA ALA A 6 -20.87 10.35 30.00
C ALA A 6 -19.73 9.30 29.97
N THR A 7 -19.71 8.38 30.93
CA THR A 7 -18.71 7.28 30.98
C THR A 7 -19.00 6.24 29.89
N LEU A 8 -20.26 5.96 29.58
CA LEU A 8 -20.64 5.02 28.51
C LEU A 8 -20.35 5.65 27.13
N ALA A 9 -20.54 6.95 26.94
CA ALA A 9 -20.20 7.65 25.70
C ALA A 9 -18.69 7.73 25.46
N MET A 10 -17.86 7.82 26.52
CA MET A 10 -16.40 7.76 26.41
C MET A 10 -15.88 6.35 26.05
N LEU A 11 -16.54 5.29 26.50
CA LEU A 11 -16.18 3.91 26.16
C LEU A 11 -16.51 3.55 24.69
N PHE A 12 -17.49 4.24 24.06
CA PHE A 12 -17.81 4.05 22.65
C PHE A 12 -16.91 4.85 21.68
N MET A 13 -16.04 5.73 22.19
CA MET A 13 -15.07 6.48 21.37
C MET A 13 -13.69 5.82 21.30
N MET A 14 -13.51 4.64 21.84
CA MET A 14 -12.33 3.82 21.57
C MET A 14 -12.53 3.05 20.24
N SER A 15 -12.79 3.75 19.16
CA SER A 15 -12.56 3.20 17.84
C SER A 15 -11.05 3.05 17.68
N TYR A 16 -10.60 1.85 17.37
CA TYR A 16 -9.23 1.53 17.05
C TYR A 16 -8.74 2.47 15.94
N THR A 17 -7.84 3.37 16.28
CA THR A 17 -7.23 4.28 15.32
C THR A 17 -5.93 3.64 14.84
N TYR A 18 -6.02 2.81 13.81
CA TYR A 18 -4.84 2.48 13.02
C TYR A 18 -4.41 3.74 12.28
N ALA A 19 -3.16 4.12 12.40
CA ALA A 19 -2.69 5.40 11.89
C ALA A 19 -1.31 5.32 11.25
N CYS A 20 -1.15 4.47 10.22
CA CYS A 20 0.10 4.37 9.46
C CYS A 20 0.39 5.65 8.66
N THR A 21 1.65 6.01 8.50
CA THR A 21 2.07 7.21 7.76
C THR A 21 3.38 6.98 7.05
N ASN A 22 3.44 7.34 5.76
CA ASN A 22 4.67 7.36 4.98
C ASN A 22 4.96 8.78 4.49
N PHE A 23 6.21 9.22 4.63
CA PHE A 23 6.74 10.42 3.99
C PHE A 23 7.82 10.03 3.00
N ILE A 24 7.88 10.74 1.87
CA ILE A 24 8.67 10.36 0.71
C ILE A 24 9.39 11.59 0.17
N ALA A 25 10.70 11.45 -0.12
CA ALA A 25 11.44 12.39 -0.94
C ALA A 25 12.26 11.61 -1.97
N THR A 26 12.08 11.94 -3.25
CA THR A 26 12.87 11.37 -4.34
C THR A 26 14.27 11.97 -4.38
N LYS A 27 15.21 11.32 -5.05
CA LYS A 27 16.63 11.72 -5.05
C LYS A 27 16.88 13.18 -5.47
N GLY A 28 16.11 13.70 -6.41
CA GLY A 28 16.21 15.11 -6.83
C GLY A 28 15.60 16.10 -5.82
N ALA A 29 14.87 15.63 -4.81
CA ALA A 29 14.31 16.44 -3.73
C ALA A 29 15.22 16.50 -2.49
N THR A 30 16.25 15.67 -2.41
CA THR A 30 17.18 15.58 -1.29
C THR A 30 18.51 16.30 -1.59
N LYS A 31 19.23 16.68 -0.55
CA LYS A 31 20.49 17.42 -0.70
C LYS A 31 21.63 16.54 -1.24
N ASP A 32 21.63 15.28 -0.85
CA ASP A 32 22.72 14.32 -1.14
C ASP A 32 22.37 13.34 -2.27
N GLY A 33 21.20 13.49 -2.88
CA GLY A 33 20.74 12.59 -3.95
C GLY A 33 20.24 11.23 -3.45
N SER A 34 19.99 11.07 -2.15
CA SER A 34 19.38 9.85 -1.61
C SER A 34 17.85 9.84 -1.83
N VAL A 35 17.26 8.67 -1.90
CA VAL A 35 15.82 8.49 -1.74
C VAL A 35 15.51 8.30 -0.26
N LEU A 36 14.55 9.08 0.26
CA LEU A 36 14.13 9.00 1.65
C LEU A 36 12.69 8.51 1.74
N VAL A 37 12.47 7.47 2.50
CA VAL A 37 11.15 6.95 2.84
C VAL A 37 11.09 6.77 4.35
N THR A 38 10.05 7.30 4.98
CA THR A 38 9.70 6.95 6.36
C THR A 38 8.49 6.05 6.34
N TYR A 39 8.44 5.11 7.26
CA TYR A 39 7.27 4.28 7.50
C TYR A 39 7.01 4.21 9.00
N ASN A 40 5.84 4.63 9.40
CA ASN A 40 5.36 4.53 10.75
C ASN A 40 4.09 3.68 10.75
N ALA A 41 4.15 2.52 11.37
CA ALA A 41 2.99 1.66 11.59
C ALA A 41 2.46 1.90 12.99
N ASP A 42 1.32 2.57 13.07
CA ASP A 42 0.68 2.87 14.35
C ASP A 42 -0.38 1.81 14.64
N ASP A 43 -0.01 0.80 15.37
CA ASP A 43 -0.91 -0.21 15.89
C ASP A 43 -0.65 -0.42 17.39
N TYR A 44 -1.71 -0.79 18.09
CA TYR A 44 -1.69 -0.98 19.54
C TYR A 44 -0.85 -2.19 19.98
N GLY A 45 -0.65 -3.17 19.08
CA GLY A 45 0.06 -4.42 19.34
C GLY A 45 1.42 -4.55 18.68
N LEU A 46 1.79 -3.65 17.78
CA LEU A 46 3.02 -3.76 16.99
C LEU A 46 4.27 -3.26 17.72
N PHE A 47 4.58 -3.84 18.87
CA PHE A 47 5.89 -3.69 19.50
C PHE A 47 6.80 -4.80 19.02
N THR A 48 7.36 -4.66 17.82
CA THR A 48 8.19 -5.70 17.23
C THR A 48 9.68 -5.42 17.41
N ASN A 49 10.45 -6.51 17.52
CA ASN A 49 11.90 -6.46 17.36
C ASN A 49 12.23 -6.18 15.90
N LEU A 50 13.46 -5.76 15.62
CA LEU A 50 13.95 -5.62 14.26
C LEU A 50 13.87 -6.98 13.54
N CYS A 51 12.97 -7.07 12.55
CA CYS A 51 12.80 -8.29 11.76
C CYS A 51 14.01 -8.50 10.84
N HIS A 52 14.50 -9.73 10.78
CA HIS A 52 15.55 -10.14 9.85
C HIS A 52 15.15 -11.43 9.14
N TYR A 53 15.10 -11.36 7.82
CA TYR A 53 14.91 -12.50 6.93
C TYR A 53 16.21 -12.72 6.16
N PRO A 54 16.99 -13.79 6.46
CA PRO A 54 18.26 -14.04 5.79
C PRO A 54 18.05 -14.42 4.32
N ALA A 55 19.02 -14.06 3.49
CA ALA A 55 19.11 -14.56 2.12
C ALA A 55 19.21 -16.09 2.12
N GLY A 56 18.67 -16.73 1.08
CA GLY A 56 18.69 -18.18 0.98
C GLY A 56 18.62 -18.70 -0.45
N SER A 57 19.05 -19.95 -0.61
CA SER A 57 18.82 -20.75 -1.82
C SER A 57 17.92 -21.91 -1.45
N HIS A 58 16.86 -22.11 -2.23
CA HIS A 58 15.82 -23.07 -1.94
C HIS A 58 15.69 -24.11 -3.04
N ALA A 59 15.28 -25.33 -2.70
CA ALA A 59 15.00 -26.36 -3.67
C ALA A 59 13.85 -25.96 -4.61
N LYS A 60 13.81 -26.52 -5.81
CA LYS A 60 12.81 -26.17 -6.84
C LYS A 60 11.36 -26.41 -6.38
N ASP A 61 11.17 -27.38 -5.51
CA ASP A 61 9.86 -27.79 -4.96
C ASP A 61 9.59 -27.23 -3.56
N ALA A 62 10.47 -26.35 -3.07
CA ALA A 62 10.28 -25.69 -1.77
C ALA A 62 8.97 -24.91 -1.72
N ARG A 63 8.31 -24.94 -0.56
CA ARG A 63 7.06 -24.24 -0.28
C ARG A 63 7.26 -23.23 0.84
N ARG A 64 6.68 -22.06 0.66
CA ARG A 64 6.62 -21.01 1.66
C ARG A 64 5.23 -21.01 2.29
N GLU A 65 5.17 -21.19 3.59
CA GLU A 65 3.94 -20.94 4.35
C GLU A 65 3.68 -19.46 4.45
N ILE A 66 2.45 -19.07 4.21
CA ILE A 66 1.99 -17.69 4.40
C ILE A 66 1.30 -17.64 5.75
N ILE A 67 1.93 -16.92 6.66
CA ILE A 67 1.41 -16.61 7.99
C ILE A 67 0.91 -15.18 7.95
N ASP A 68 -0.35 -14.99 8.20
CA ASP A 68 -0.99 -13.65 8.26
C ASP A 68 -0.23 -12.76 9.25
N TYR A 69 0.05 -11.54 8.83
CA TYR A 69 0.91 -10.63 9.57
C TYR A 69 0.28 -10.18 10.91
N ASP A 70 -1.02 -9.99 10.93
CA ASP A 70 -1.74 -9.48 12.11
C ASP A 70 -2.25 -10.61 13.01
N THR A 71 -2.84 -11.67 12.41
CA THR A 71 -3.48 -12.75 13.17
C THR A 71 -2.53 -13.89 13.50
N HIS A 72 -1.40 -14.00 12.79
CA HIS A 72 -0.44 -15.11 12.85
C HIS A 72 -1.04 -16.47 12.47
N GLU A 73 -2.19 -16.49 11.79
CA GLU A 73 -2.80 -17.70 11.27
C GLU A 73 -2.20 -18.10 9.92
N SER A 74 -2.14 -19.40 9.65
CA SER A 74 -1.68 -19.91 8.36
C SER A 74 -2.77 -19.78 7.31
N HIS A 75 -2.47 -19.10 6.21
CA HIS A 75 -3.32 -19.00 5.03
C HIS A 75 -2.98 -20.05 3.95
N GLY A 76 -2.00 -20.91 4.21
CA GLY A 76 -1.58 -21.98 3.30
C GLY A 76 -0.19 -21.75 2.72
N TYR A 77 0.07 -22.37 1.58
CA TYR A 77 1.42 -22.45 1.02
C TYR A 77 1.47 -21.98 -0.43
N ILE A 78 2.52 -21.24 -0.76
CA ILE A 78 2.88 -20.89 -2.14
C ILE A 78 4.24 -21.51 -2.51
N PRO A 79 4.64 -21.62 -3.77
CA PRO A 79 6.00 -21.96 -4.15
C PRO A 79 7.02 -20.95 -3.59
N GLU A 80 8.09 -21.46 -3.01
CA GLU A 80 9.20 -20.58 -2.61
C GLU A 80 10.03 -20.17 -3.83
N ALA A 81 10.58 -18.96 -3.80
CA ALA A 81 11.57 -18.53 -4.80
C ALA A 81 12.87 -19.33 -4.64
N GLN A 82 13.51 -19.73 -5.73
CA GLN A 82 14.77 -20.48 -5.67
C GLN A 82 15.89 -19.69 -4.99
N VAL A 83 15.83 -18.36 -5.05
CA VAL A 83 16.74 -17.45 -4.37
C VAL A 83 15.90 -16.38 -3.68
N THR A 84 16.19 -16.16 -2.40
CA THR A 84 15.63 -15.04 -1.63
C THR A 84 16.73 -14.13 -1.15
N TYR A 85 16.43 -12.85 -1.03
CA TYR A 85 17.38 -11.81 -0.63
C TYR A 85 17.27 -11.50 0.86
N ASN A 86 18.36 -10.97 1.40
CA ASN A 86 18.45 -10.56 2.79
C ASN A 86 17.57 -9.32 3.03
N VAL A 87 16.75 -9.36 4.08
CA VAL A 87 15.85 -8.26 4.46
C VAL A 87 16.04 -7.93 5.92
N ILE A 88 16.20 -6.66 6.24
CA ILE A 88 16.22 -6.13 7.62
C ILE A 88 15.15 -5.04 7.74
N GLY A 89 14.21 -5.23 8.66
CA GLY A 89 13.03 -4.36 8.74
C GLY A 89 12.30 -4.31 7.40
N ASN A 90 12.17 -3.13 6.83
CA ASN A 90 11.44 -2.89 5.58
C ASN A 90 12.35 -2.57 4.38
N ILE A 91 13.63 -3.00 4.42
CA ILE A 91 14.60 -2.80 3.34
C ILE A 91 15.40 -4.08 3.07
N ASN A 92 15.71 -4.35 1.80
CA ASN A 92 16.55 -5.48 1.42
C ASN A 92 17.99 -5.08 1.08
N GLU A 93 18.87 -6.06 0.85
CA GLU A 93 20.29 -5.85 0.53
C GLU A 93 20.55 -5.11 -0.79
N TYR A 94 19.54 -4.99 -1.66
CA TYR A 94 19.58 -4.16 -2.88
C TYR A 94 19.00 -2.75 -2.68
N GLN A 95 18.73 -2.37 -1.41
CA GLN A 95 18.15 -1.08 -1.05
C GLN A 95 16.72 -0.88 -1.60
N VAL A 96 16.00 -1.95 -1.92
CA VAL A 96 14.56 -1.85 -2.14
C VAL A 96 13.89 -1.73 -0.79
N SER A 97 13.07 -0.71 -0.61
CA SER A 97 12.28 -0.50 0.61
C SER A 97 10.79 -0.48 0.30
N ILE A 98 9.99 -1.05 1.21
CA ILE A 98 8.54 -1.09 1.10
C ILE A 98 7.93 -0.67 2.44
N GLY A 99 7.07 0.35 2.41
CA GLY A 99 6.21 0.73 3.51
C GLY A 99 4.76 0.77 3.05
N GLU A 100 3.80 0.85 3.96
CA GLU A 100 2.39 0.81 3.60
C GLU A 100 1.53 1.76 4.45
N THR A 101 0.29 1.94 4.04
CA THR A 101 -0.82 2.42 4.85
C THR A 101 -2.13 1.82 4.37
N THR A 102 -2.89 1.21 5.26
CA THR A 102 -4.23 0.70 4.99
C THR A 102 -5.21 1.85 4.79
N TYR A 103 -5.90 1.90 3.66
CA TYR A 103 -6.94 2.90 3.40
C TYR A 103 -8.37 2.34 3.47
N GLY A 104 -8.51 1.06 3.77
CA GLY A 104 -9.80 0.35 3.81
C GLY A 104 -10.37 0.12 2.42
N GLY A 105 -10.97 1.13 1.84
CA GLY A 105 -11.60 1.04 0.52
C GLY A 105 -13.01 0.48 0.60
N ARG A 106 -13.37 -0.40 -0.36
CA ARG A 106 -14.66 -1.07 -0.37
C ARG A 106 -14.60 -2.37 0.41
N GLU A 107 -15.36 -2.48 1.48
CA GLU A 107 -15.42 -3.67 2.35
C GLU A 107 -15.78 -4.94 1.57
N GLU A 108 -16.68 -4.84 0.59
CA GLU A 108 -17.08 -5.95 -0.26
C GLU A 108 -15.97 -6.49 -1.18
N MET A 109 -14.84 -5.80 -1.26
CA MET A 109 -13.69 -6.22 -2.06
C MET A 109 -12.66 -7.07 -1.29
N VAL A 110 -12.76 -7.16 0.02
CA VAL A 110 -11.88 -8.03 0.81
C VAL A 110 -12.12 -9.49 0.41
N ASP A 111 -11.07 -10.16 -0.08
CA ASP A 111 -11.14 -11.58 -0.44
C ASP A 111 -10.69 -12.45 0.72
N LYS A 112 -11.62 -12.85 1.57
CA LYS A 112 -11.36 -13.72 2.74
C LYS A 112 -10.75 -15.08 2.40
N ASN A 113 -10.77 -15.49 1.13
CA ASN A 113 -10.16 -16.72 0.65
C ASN A 113 -8.80 -16.48 -0.04
N GLY A 114 -8.37 -15.25 -0.13
CA GLY A 114 -7.03 -14.91 -0.60
C GLY A 114 -5.96 -15.45 0.32
N ILE A 115 -4.84 -15.88 -0.23
CA ILE A 115 -3.74 -16.45 0.56
C ILE A 115 -2.80 -15.35 1.06
N ILE A 116 -2.65 -14.25 0.32
CA ILE A 116 -1.63 -13.23 0.59
C ILE A 116 -2.25 -12.05 1.34
N ASP A 117 -1.79 -11.78 2.55
CA ASP A 117 -2.05 -10.56 3.30
C ASP A 117 -1.05 -9.45 2.95
N TYR A 118 -1.33 -8.22 3.39
CA TYR A 118 -0.50 -7.04 3.05
C TYR A 118 0.93 -7.15 3.58
N GLY A 119 1.11 -7.64 4.82
CA GLY A 119 2.42 -7.76 5.44
C GLY A 119 3.27 -8.86 4.78
N SER A 120 2.69 -10.05 4.58
CA SER A 120 3.34 -11.10 3.80
C SER A 120 3.72 -10.63 2.40
N LEU A 121 2.86 -9.83 1.74
CA LEU A 121 3.12 -9.29 0.41
C LEU A 121 4.34 -8.37 0.38
N MET A 122 4.53 -7.50 1.39
CA MET A 122 5.69 -6.64 1.52
C MET A 122 6.99 -7.46 1.63
N TYR A 123 7.03 -8.43 2.54
CA TYR A 123 8.23 -9.24 2.75
C TYR A 123 8.55 -10.15 1.57
N LEU A 124 7.54 -10.72 0.92
CA LEU A 124 7.74 -11.48 -0.32
C LEU A 124 8.27 -10.59 -1.45
N GLY A 125 7.78 -9.36 -1.56
CA GLY A 125 8.30 -8.35 -2.47
C GLY A 125 9.78 -8.06 -2.22
N LEU A 126 10.13 -7.77 -0.97
CA LEU A 126 11.52 -7.49 -0.55
C LEU A 126 12.46 -8.67 -0.77
N GLN A 127 12.05 -9.89 -0.41
CA GLN A 127 12.86 -11.08 -0.55
C GLN A 127 13.08 -11.53 -2.01
N ARG A 128 12.31 -11.02 -2.98
CA ARG A 128 12.28 -11.51 -4.36
C ARG A 128 12.56 -10.44 -5.42
N SER A 129 13.00 -9.25 -5.02
CA SER A 129 13.25 -8.14 -5.97
C SER A 129 14.57 -7.42 -5.70
N LYS A 130 15.13 -6.84 -6.77
CA LYS A 130 16.37 -6.03 -6.73
C LYS A 130 16.09 -4.56 -7.08
N THR A 131 14.89 -4.25 -7.57
CA THR A 131 14.48 -2.90 -7.95
C THR A 131 13.02 -2.67 -7.54
N ALA A 132 12.60 -1.42 -7.46
CA ALA A 132 11.23 -1.05 -7.18
C ALA A 132 10.25 -1.66 -8.21
N ARG A 133 10.62 -1.66 -9.50
CA ARG A 133 9.80 -2.25 -10.57
C ARG A 133 9.67 -3.77 -10.45
N GLU A 134 10.74 -4.45 -10.08
CA GLU A 134 10.67 -5.90 -9.81
C GLU A 134 9.77 -6.17 -8.60
N ALA A 135 9.85 -5.36 -7.54
CA ALA A 135 8.98 -5.49 -6.38
C ALA A 135 7.50 -5.34 -6.75
N ILE A 136 7.14 -4.30 -7.52
CA ILE A 136 5.78 -4.13 -8.04
C ILE A 136 5.33 -5.37 -8.82
N LYS A 137 6.17 -5.87 -9.74
CA LYS A 137 5.86 -7.05 -10.53
C LYS A 137 5.67 -8.30 -9.66
N VAL A 138 6.54 -8.52 -8.68
CA VAL A 138 6.44 -9.67 -7.74
C VAL A 138 5.14 -9.56 -6.95
N MET A 139 4.89 -8.43 -6.30
CA MET A 139 3.72 -8.22 -5.45
C MET A 139 2.41 -8.39 -6.23
N THR A 140 2.30 -7.73 -7.38
CA THR A 140 1.08 -7.81 -8.20
C THR A 140 0.86 -9.21 -8.77
N THR A 141 1.92 -9.89 -9.22
CA THR A 141 1.82 -11.28 -9.72
C THR A 141 1.38 -12.26 -8.62
N LEU A 142 1.91 -12.10 -7.41
CA LEU A 142 1.51 -12.94 -6.28
C LEU A 142 0.04 -12.72 -5.91
N ALA A 143 -0.39 -11.47 -5.80
CA ALA A 143 -1.78 -11.12 -5.49
C ALA A 143 -2.75 -11.60 -6.60
N GLU A 144 -2.39 -11.44 -7.88
CA GLU A 144 -3.18 -11.93 -9.02
C GLU A 144 -3.27 -13.46 -9.05
N THR A 145 -2.23 -14.16 -8.58
CA THR A 145 -2.18 -15.62 -8.61
C THR A 145 -2.88 -16.26 -7.43
N TYR A 146 -2.62 -15.76 -6.23
CA TYR A 146 -3.02 -16.40 -4.98
C TYR A 146 -4.18 -15.70 -4.26
N GLY A 147 -4.58 -14.52 -4.71
CA GLY A 147 -5.59 -13.67 -4.03
C GLY A 147 -4.98 -12.82 -2.94
N TYR A 148 -5.66 -11.71 -2.65
CA TYR A 148 -5.25 -10.71 -1.68
C TYR A 148 -6.36 -10.56 -0.63
N ASN A 149 -6.09 -10.89 0.62
CA ASN A 149 -7.11 -11.01 1.66
C ASN A 149 -7.18 -9.83 2.64
N SER A 150 -6.35 -8.81 2.44
CA SER A 150 -6.41 -7.61 3.27
C SER A 150 -7.35 -6.55 2.69
N GLU A 151 -7.59 -5.50 3.44
CA GLU A 151 -8.27 -4.29 2.99
C GLU A 151 -7.45 -3.57 1.90
N GLY A 152 -7.92 -2.43 1.43
CA GLY A 152 -7.20 -1.64 0.45
C GLY A 152 -5.92 -1.03 1.04
N GLU A 153 -4.81 -1.17 0.31
CA GLU A 153 -3.48 -0.73 0.74
C GLU A 153 -2.84 0.24 -0.25
N THR A 154 -2.15 1.24 0.30
CA THR A 154 -1.16 2.04 -0.42
C THR A 154 0.24 1.60 0.01
N PHE A 155 1.01 1.03 -0.90
CA PHE A 155 2.42 0.70 -0.69
C PHE A 155 3.30 1.80 -1.27
N THR A 156 4.27 2.29 -0.48
CA THR A 156 5.45 2.99 -1.00
C THR A 156 6.49 1.94 -1.36
N ILE A 157 6.93 1.92 -2.61
CA ILE A 157 7.96 1.01 -3.10
C ILE A 157 9.09 1.86 -3.69
N ALA A 158 10.27 1.78 -3.09
CA ALA A 158 11.41 2.60 -3.48
C ALA A 158 12.69 1.79 -3.68
N ASP A 159 13.53 2.26 -4.57
CA ASP A 159 14.94 1.89 -4.68
C ASP A 159 15.81 3.16 -4.78
N PRO A 160 17.15 3.07 -4.92
CA PRO A 160 18.00 4.27 -5.01
C PRO A 160 17.71 5.19 -6.19
N ASN A 161 16.89 4.80 -7.16
CA ASN A 161 16.65 5.52 -8.39
C ASN A 161 15.24 6.07 -8.54
N GLU A 162 14.24 5.38 -8.01
CA GLU A 162 12.84 5.75 -8.20
C GLU A 162 11.95 5.33 -7.03
N VAL A 163 10.81 6.01 -6.92
CA VAL A 163 9.78 5.73 -5.92
C VAL A 163 8.43 5.60 -6.61
N TRP A 164 7.65 4.64 -6.15
CA TRP A 164 6.31 4.34 -6.63
C TRP A 164 5.31 4.30 -5.48
N LEU A 165 4.09 4.72 -5.75
CA LEU A 165 2.92 4.35 -4.97
C LEU A 165 2.20 3.21 -5.71
N LEU A 166 1.96 2.10 -5.03
CA LEU A 166 1.13 1.00 -5.51
C LEU A 166 -0.11 0.93 -4.63
N GLU A 167 -1.30 1.11 -5.21
CA GLU A 167 -2.56 0.89 -4.52
C GLU A 167 -3.24 -0.37 -5.02
N MET A 168 -3.79 -1.16 -4.09
CA MET A 168 -4.31 -2.49 -4.37
C MET A 168 -5.56 -2.78 -3.54
N GLN A 169 -6.50 -3.53 -4.13
CA GLN A 169 -7.64 -4.13 -3.43
C GLN A 169 -7.97 -5.50 -4.00
N GLY A 170 -8.46 -6.41 -3.15
CA GLY A 170 -9.03 -7.67 -3.58
C GLY A 170 -10.25 -7.47 -4.50
N CYS A 171 -10.78 -8.56 -5.03
CA CYS A 171 -12.01 -8.55 -5.83
C CYS A 171 -13.18 -9.29 -5.18
N GLY A 172 -13.19 -9.39 -3.84
CA GLY A 172 -14.30 -9.97 -3.07
C GLY A 172 -14.52 -11.46 -3.34
N GLY A 173 -13.45 -12.21 -3.58
CA GLY A 173 -13.53 -13.64 -3.87
C GLY A 173 -14.03 -13.97 -5.28
N ASP A 174 -13.96 -13.04 -6.23
CA ASP A 174 -14.29 -13.31 -7.64
C ASP A 174 -13.38 -14.42 -8.19
N LYS A 175 -13.97 -15.42 -8.85
CA LYS A 175 -13.24 -16.62 -9.33
C LYS A 175 -12.27 -16.32 -10.47
N LYS A 176 -12.49 -15.24 -11.22
CA LYS A 176 -11.71 -14.89 -12.41
C LYS A 176 -10.75 -13.73 -12.17
N GLN A 177 -11.08 -12.87 -11.23
CA GLN A 177 -10.37 -11.62 -10.95
C GLN A 177 -10.12 -11.54 -9.45
N LYS A 178 -8.87 -11.67 -9.04
CA LYS A 178 -8.52 -11.76 -7.62
C LYS A 178 -8.17 -10.42 -7.00
N VAL A 179 -7.61 -9.52 -7.81
CA VAL A 179 -7.13 -8.21 -7.36
C VAL A 179 -7.26 -7.17 -8.46
N VAL A 180 -7.44 -5.93 -8.09
CA VAL A 180 -7.24 -4.74 -8.91
C VAL A 180 -6.15 -3.88 -8.27
N TRP A 181 -5.31 -3.25 -9.10
CA TRP A 181 -4.22 -2.42 -8.62
C TRP A 181 -3.84 -1.35 -9.62
N VAL A 182 -3.20 -0.31 -9.12
CA VAL A 182 -2.58 0.77 -9.88
C VAL A 182 -1.27 1.18 -9.21
N ALA A 183 -0.23 1.42 -10.00
CA ALA A 183 1.02 1.97 -9.53
C ALA A 183 1.37 3.26 -10.28
N VAL A 184 1.78 4.29 -9.54
CA VAL A 184 2.16 5.60 -10.06
C VAL A 184 3.58 5.92 -9.62
N ARG A 185 4.45 6.25 -10.58
CA ARG A 185 5.81 6.69 -10.28
C ARG A 185 5.80 8.14 -9.77
N ILE A 186 6.47 8.39 -8.66
CA ILE A 186 6.70 9.76 -8.19
C ILE A 186 7.81 10.38 -9.03
N PRO A 187 7.58 11.52 -9.72
CA PRO A 187 8.62 12.16 -10.52
C PRO A 187 9.82 12.55 -9.65
N ASP A 188 11.00 12.48 -10.24
CA ASP A 188 12.22 12.91 -9.55
C ASP A 188 12.16 14.40 -9.20
N GLY A 189 12.75 14.77 -8.07
CA GLY A 189 12.67 16.13 -7.52
C GLY A 189 11.41 16.42 -6.71
N MET A 190 10.49 15.46 -6.59
CA MET A 190 9.22 15.63 -5.86
C MET A 190 9.24 14.97 -4.49
N ILE A 191 8.36 15.46 -3.61
CA ILE A 191 8.01 14.85 -2.33
C ILE A 191 6.60 14.28 -2.41
N SER A 192 6.31 13.28 -1.61
CA SER A 192 4.97 12.68 -1.49
C SER A 192 4.71 12.18 -0.08
N ALA A 193 3.47 11.85 0.22
CA ALA A 193 3.06 11.24 1.47
C ALA A 193 1.74 10.51 1.32
N HIS A 194 1.51 9.50 2.14
CA HIS A 194 0.19 8.90 2.32
C HIS A 194 -0.03 8.48 3.77
N ALA A 195 -1.28 8.41 4.17
CA ALA A 195 -1.68 8.16 5.55
C ALA A 195 -3.13 7.64 5.59
N ASN A 196 -3.34 6.36 5.46
CA ASN A 196 -4.62 5.65 5.55
C ASN A 196 -5.77 6.25 4.68
N GLN A 197 -5.41 6.81 3.56
CA GLN A 197 -6.34 7.22 2.49
C GLN A 197 -5.69 6.98 1.14
N SER A 198 -6.46 6.44 0.19
CA SER A 198 -6.02 6.33 -1.20
C SER A 198 -5.57 7.67 -1.75
N ARG A 199 -4.42 7.71 -2.40
CA ARG A 199 -3.83 8.93 -2.97
C ARG A 199 -3.95 9.00 -4.47
N ILE A 200 -4.15 7.86 -5.14
CA ILE A 200 -4.18 7.81 -6.60
C ILE A 200 -5.57 8.21 -7.09
N GLY A 201 -5.62 9.27 -7.88
CA GLY A 201 -6.85 9.83 -8.45
C GLY A 201 -7.08 9.43 -9.90
N GLN A 202 -7.29 10.44 -10.76
CA GLN A 202 -7.54 10.26 -12.18
C GLN A 202 -6.22 10.05 -12.94
N PHE A 203 -6.09 8.92 -13.63
CA PHE A 203 -4.81 8.49 -14.24
C PHE A 203 -4.27 9.48 -15.30
N SER A 204 -5.17 10.09 -16.09
CA SER A 204 -4.80 11.06 -17.13
C SER A 204 -4.21 12.37 -16.62
N THR A 205 -4.27 12.62 -15.30
CA THR A 205 -3.74 13.87 -14.71
C THR A 205 -2.29 13.74 -14.27
N TYR A 206 -1.72 12.52 -14.23
CA TYR A 206 -0.35 12.33 -13.81
C TYR A 206 0.65 12.63 -14.93
N PRO A 207 1.65 13.49 -14.69
CA PRO A 207 2.70 13.80 -15.65
C PRO A 207 3.82 12.73 -15.61
N THR A 208 3.49 11.50 -15.25
CA THR A 208 4.45 10.43 -14.99
C THR A 208 3.88 9.08 -15.39
N GLU A 209 4.68 8.03 -15.24
CA GLU A 209 4.28 6.67 -15.57
C GLU A 209 3.21 6.15 -14.61
N VAL A 210 2.14 5.62 -15.19
CA VAL A 210 1.05 4.92 -14.50
C VAL A 210 0.91 3.55 -15.12
N ILE A 211 0.96 2.52 -14.28
CA ILE A 211 0.72 1.12 -14.69
C ILE A 211 -0.44 0.54 -13.87
N THR A 212 -1.25 -0.31 -14.48
CA THR A 212 -2.45 -0.85 -13.84
C THR A 212 -2.63 -2.33 -14.11
N SER A 213 -3.39 -3.00 -13.25
CA SER A 213 -3.94 -4.31 -13.60
C SER A 213 -4.83 -4.20 -14.85
N LYS A 214 -4.83 -5.24 -15.68
CA LYS A 214 -5.62 -5.27 -16.93
C LYS A 214 -7.12 -5.09 -16.69
N ASN A 215 -7.60 -5.53 -15.55
CA ASN A 215 -9.00 -5.49 -15.13
C ASN A 215 -9.39 -4.22 -14.34
N CYS A 216 -8.47 -3.31 -14.08
CA CYS A 216 -8.68 -2.16 -13.19
C CYS A 216 -9.99 -1.40 -13.48
N ILE A 217 -10.23 -1.02 -14.72
CA ILE A 217 -11.44 -0.27 -15.10
C ILE A 217 -12.61 -1.21 -15.43
N SER A 218 -12.34 -2.33 -16.09
CA SER A 218 -13.39 -3.26 -16.51
C SER A 218 -14.07 -3.94 -15.31
N PHE A 219 -13.34 -4.21 -14.23
CA PHE A 219 -13.93 -4.72 -13.00
C PHE A 219 -14.89 -3.71 -12.38
N ALA A 220 -14.50 -2.43 -12.26
CA ALA A 220 -15.37 -1.37 -11.77
C ALA A 220 -16.66 -1.24 -12.59
N ARG A 221 -16.56 -1.35 -13.92
CA ARG A 221 -17.73 -1.35 -14.80
C ARG A 221 -18.62 -2.56 -14.58
N SER A 222 -18.06 -3.74 -14.41
CA SER A 222 -18.83 -4.96 -14.17
C SER A 222 -19.64 -4.90 -12.88
N LYS A 223 -19.19 -4.11 -11.91
CA LYS A 223 -19.88 -3.86 -10.63
C LYS A 223 -20.83 -2.65 -10.68
N GLY A 224 -20.90 -1.93 -11.79
CA GLY A 224 -21.70 -0.71 -11.91
C GLY A 224 -21.14 0.51 -11.17
N TRP A 225 -19.90 0.46 -10.71
CA TRP A 225 -19.26 1.55 -9.94
C TRP A 225 -18.70 2.66 -10.81
N PHE A 226 -18.53 2.39 -12.11
CA PHE A 226 -18.03 3.34 -13.09
C PHE A 226 -18.65 3.12 -14.47
N THR A 227 -19.16 4.20 -15.08
CA THR A 227 -19.80 4.17 -16.42
C THR A 227 -19.18 5.16 -17.41
N GLY A 228 -18.20 5.96 -16.96
CA GLY A 228 -17.53 6.99 -17.76
C GLY A 228 -16.55 6.46 -18.80
N LYS A 229 -15.88 7.37 -19.51
CA LYS A 229 -14.77 7.05 -20.42
C LYS A 229 -13.54 6.68 -19.60
N ASP A 230 -12.66 5.81 -20.12
CA ASP A 230 -11.45 5.35 -19.41
C ASP A 230 -10.56 6.50 -18.93
N LYS A 231 -10.42 7.57 -19.73
CA LYS A 231 -9.65 8.76 -19.37
C LYS A 231 -10.18 9.50 -18.14
N ASP A 232 -11.46 9.32 -17.79
CA ASP A 232 -12.15 9.98 -16.68
C ASP A 232 -12.15 9.08 -15.43
N PHE A 233 -11.52 7.89 -15.51
CA PHE A 233 -11.46 6.96 -14.39
C PHE A 233 -10.60 7.55 -13.27
N ASN A 234 -11.18 7.57 -12.08
CA ASN A 234 -10.53 8.05 -10.86
C ASN A 234 -10.53 6.93 -9.83
N TRP A 235 -9.35 6.37 -9.58
CA TRP A 235 -9.19 5.22 -8.69
C TRP A 235 -9.80 5.47 -7.31
N LYS A 236 -9.37 6.53 -6.63
CA LYS A 236 -9.83 6.89 -5.30
C LYS A 236 -11.36 7.04 -5.22
N MET A 237 -11.95 7.73 -6.19
CA MET A 237 -13.40 7.94 -6.19
C MET A 237 -14.21 6.68 -6.46
N VAL A 238 -13.63 5.70 -7.14
CA VAL A 238 -14.29 4.43 -7.49
C VAL A 238 -14.08 3.38 -6.42
N TYR A 239 -12.85 3.19 -5.95
CA TYR A 239 -12.49 2.10 -5.06
C TYR A 239 -12.34 2.49 -3.59
N ALA A 240 -12.04 3.76 -3.30
CA ALA A 240 -11.69 4.22 -1.95
C ALA A 240 -12.21 5.64 -1.69
N LYS A 241 -13.50 5.87 -1.94
CA LYS A 241 -14.09 7.20 -1.80
C LYS A 241 -13.83 7.80 -0.42
N PRO A 242 -13.19 8.99 -0.34
CA PRO A 242 -12.89 9.62 0.93
C PRO A 242 -14.15 9.94 1.73
N ASP A 243 -14.12 9.64 3.00
CA ASP A 243 -15.13 10.04 3.97
C ASP A 243 -14.66 11.22 4.85
N PHE A 244 -15.52 11.65 5.76
CA PHE A 244 -15.19 12.75 6.68
C PHE A 244 -14.07 12.37 7.67
N GLY A 245 -14.09 11.14 8.19
CA GLY A 245 -13.09 10.63 9.12
C GLY A 245 -11.70 10.57 8.47
N GLY A 246 -11.62 9.98 7.28
CA GLY A 246 -10.37 9.90 6.51
C GLY A 246 -9.80 11.26 6.17
N ARG A 247 -10.63 12.23 5.75
CA ARG A 247 -10.17 13.61 5.49
C ARG A 247 -9.62 14.28 6.75
N ARG A 248 -10.30 14.12 7.87
CA ARG A 248 -9.91 14.77 9.13
C ARG A 248 -8.66 14.16 9.75
N TRP A 249 -8.56 12.84 9.79
CA TRP A 249 -7.52 12.15 10.55
C TRP A 249 -6.34 11.67 9.71
N CYS A 250 -6.56 11.43 8.43
CA CYS A 250 -5.57 10.90 7.51
C CYS A 250 -5.01 11.98 6.60
N ASP A 251 -5.84 12.64 5.81
CA ASP A 251 -5.38 13.71 4.90
C ASP A 251 -4.76 14.89 5.66
N ALA A 252 -5.18 15.18 6.90
CA ALA A 252 -4.57 16.21 7.73
C ALA A 252 -3.09 15.90 8.05
N ARG A 253 -2.70 14.62 8.21
CA ARG A 253 -1.29 14.23 8.42
C ARG A 253 -0.45 14.49 7.16
N VAL A 254 -0.98 14.17 6.01
CA VAL A 254 -0.34 14.45 4.71
C VAL A 254 -0.22 15.96 4.49
N TRP A 255 -1.29 16.71 4.76
CA TRP A 255 -1.29 18.17 4.68
C TRP A 255 -0.23 18.77 5.63
N SER A 256 -0.15 18.29 6.87
CA SER A 256 0.84 18.75 7.85
C SER A 256 2.28 18.55 7.32
N TYR A 257 2.57 17.38 6.73
CA TYR A 257 3.87 17.14 6.11
C TYR A 257 4.19 18.17 5.02
N PHE A 258 3.30 18.36 4.06
CA PHE A 258 3.53 19.31 2.98
C PHE A 258 3.65 20.76 3.47
N ASN A 259 2.94 21.13 4.52
CA ASN A 259 2.97 22.48 5.09
C ASN A 259 4.35 22.88 5.71
N HIS A 260 5.22 21.91 5.95
CA HIS A 260 6.60 22.19 6.36
C HIS A 260 7.50 22.67 5.23
N PHE A 261 7.10 22.50 3.98
CA PHE A 261 7.88 22.89 2.81
C PHE A 261 7.36 24.22 2.25
N LYS A 262 8.25 25.21 2.13
CA LYS A 262 7.89 26.53 1.59
C LYS A 262 7.71 26.52 0.06
N ASP A 263 8.40 25.63 -0.63
CA ASP A 263 8.34 25.50 -2.09
C ASP A 263 7.23 24.55 -2.52
N MET A 264 6.07 25.13 -2.83
CA MET A 264 4.88 24.39 -3.29
C MET A 264 5.05 23.79 -4.70
N SER A 265 6.06 24.18 -5.47
CA SER A 265 6.31 23.66 -6.83
C SER A 265 6.70 22.18 -6.83
N ARG A 266 7.17 21.68 -5.69
CA ARG A 266 7.50 20.26 -5.47
C ARG A 266 6.33 19.40 -5.03
N TRP A 267 5.14 19.98 -4.89
CA TRP A 267 3.93 19.23 -4.57
C TRP A 267 3.31 18.71 -5.86
N LEU A 268 3.02 17.44 -5.88
CA LEU A 268 2.22 16.89 -6.95
C LEU A 268 0.76 17.33 -6.81
N PRO A 269 0.04 17.61 -7.90
CA PRO A 269 -1.36 18.04 -7.86
C PRO A 269 -2.26 17.11 -7.03
N TRP A 270 -1.96 15.82 -7.02
CA TRP A 270 -2.69 14.81 -6.24
C TRP A 270 -2.29 14.76 -4.76
N ALA A 271 -1.26 15.46 -4.33
CA ALA A 271 -0.93 15.61 -2.92
C ALA A 271 -1.98 16.47 -2.18
N LEU A 272 -2.71 17.29 -2.92
CA LEU A 272 -3.74 18.18 -2.39
C LEU A 272 -5.16 17.57 -2.47
N GLY A 273 -5.31 16.46 -3.12
CA GLY A 273 -6.53 15.73 -3.51
C GLY A 273 -7.55 15.24 -2.80
#